data_0b341f20884ea52ed1ea0b20322ca1e4
#
_entry.id   0b341f20884ea52ed1ea0b20322ca1e4
#
_cell.length_a   1.000
_cell.length_b   1.000
_cell.length_c   1.000
_cell.angle_alpha   90.00
_cell.angle_beta   90.00
_cell.angle_gamma   90.00
#
_symmetry.space_group_name_H-M   'P 1'
#
loop_
_entity.id
_entity.type
_entity.pdbx_description
1 polymer ?
#
loop_
_entity_poly.entity_id
_entity_poly.type
_entity_poly.pdbx_seq_one_letter_code
_entity_poly.pdbx_strand_id
1 'polypeptide(L)'
;MATVNYYSAFILTDRDEPLTANDQGAYELAHAALYKVRMVNHHPRLRCDATVQIDGREIGTYRINPSSMFTLERTSEVKKRLTFYKVDSQQGKEAALDKDNPALGTVKIIFAQERKVVIEEVDGCETGGVPEGTPRGGTGLSQVSTQSFITVPGIPISKRFTLSLVLTLKESTVEPLR
;
A
#
# COMPACT_ATOMS: atom_id res chain seq x y z
N MET A 1 -6.73 9.70 -1.25
CA MET A 1 -6.13 9.44 0.09
C MET A 1 -7.13 8.65 0.92
N ALA A 2 -6.73 7.51 1.44
CA ALA A 2 -7.52 6.75 2.41
C ALA A 2 -7.02 7.06 3.82
N THR A 3 -7.93 7.16 4.78
CA THR A 3 -7.61 7.53 6.17
C THR A 3 -8.41 6.66 7.13
N VAL A 4 -7.75 6.18 8.17
CA VAL A 4 -8.38 5.49 9.30
C VAL A 4 -7.75 5.97 10.59
N ASN A 5 -8.54 6.58 11.47
CA ASN A 5 -8.08 7.16 12.73
C ASN A 5 -6.88 8.11 12.53
N TYR A 6 -5.71 7.81 13.12
CA TYR A 6 -4.47 8.59 13.01
C TYR A 6 -3.60 8.21 11.82
N TYR A 7 -4.07 7.33 10.93
CA TYR A 7 -3.25 6.82 9.84
C TYR A 7 -3.86 7.15 8.50
N SER A 8 -3.02 7.53 7.56
CA SER A 8 -3.44 7.70 6.17
C SER A 8 -2.44 7.05 5.22
N ALA A 9 -2.96 6.68 4.05
CA ALA A 9 -2.14 6.13 2.98
C ALA A 9 -2.64 6.62 1.62
N PHE A 10 -1.73 6.73 0.67
CA PHE A 10 -2.04 7.11 -0.70
C PHE A 10 -0.94 6.66 -1.67
N ILE A 11 -1.32 6.56 -2.91
CA ILE A 11 -0.41 6.19 -4.00
C ILE A 11 0.22 7.47 -4.57
N LEU A 12 1.51 7.40 -4.83
CA LEU A 12 2.26 8.45 -5.51
C LEU A 12 2.73 7.95 -6.88
N THR A 13 2.88 8.88 -7.80
CA THR A 13 3.64 8.65 -9.03
C THR A 13 5.14 8.47 -8.72
N ASP A 14 5.90 8.12 -9.73
CA ASP A 14 7.36 8.09 -9.64
C ASP A 14 7.99 9.43 -9.20
N ARG A 15 7.34 10.54 -9.56
CA ARG A 15 7.78 11.91 -9.24
C ARG A 15 7.30 12.44 -7.89
N ASP A 16 6.83 11.54 -7.00
CA ASP A 16 6.27 11.88 -5.68
C ASP A 16 4.98 12.71 -5.71
N GLU A 17 4.27 12.74 -6.84
CA GLU A 17 3.00 13.41 -6.98
C GLU A 17 1.87 12.48 -6.49
N PRO A 18 0.98 12.95 -5.60
CA PRO A 18 -0.12 12.12 -5.12
C PRO A 18 -1.16 11.89 -6.23
N LEU A 19 -1.51 10.63 -6.44
CA LEU A 19 -2.63 10.27 -7.31
C LEU A 19 -3.96 10.52 -6.60
N THR A 20 -4.93 10.98 -7.37
CA THR A 20 -6.32 11.10 -6.91
C THR A 20 -7.06 9.81 -7.24
N ALA A 21 -7.78 9.27 -6.26
CA ALA A 21 -8.68 8.16 -6.51
C ALA A 21 -9.87 8.64 -7.37
N ASN A 22 -10.31 7.80 -8.29
CA ASN A 22 -11.51 8.08 -9.08
C ASN A 22 -12.80 7.97 -8.25
N ASP A 23 -13.96 8.20 -8.86
CA ASP A 23 -15.27 8.16 -8.19
C ASP A 23 -15.60 6.82 -7.54
N GLN A 24 -14.93 5.75 -7.94
CA GLN A 24 -15.04 4.41 -7.35
C GLN A 24 -14.01 4.14 -6.24
N GLY A 25 -13.20 5.15 -5.88
CA GLY A 25 -12.15 5.03 -4.88
C GLY A 25 -10.89 4.31 -5.34
N ALA A 26 -10.74 4.06 -6.66
CA ALA A 26 -9.58 3.37 -7.23
C ALA A 26 -8.56 4.36 -7.80
N TYR A 27 -7.28 4.03 -7.68
CA TYR A 27 -6.17 4.75 -8.28
C TYR A 27 -5.88 4.19 -9.67
N GLU A 28 -5.88 5.05 -10.67
CA GLU A 28 -5.64 4.67 -12.05
C GLU A 28 -4.16 4.80 -12.40
N LEU A 29 -3.59 3.71 -12.91
CA LEU A 29 -2.20 3.63 -13.31
C LEU A 29 -2.07 3.12 -14.75
N ALA A 30 -1.18 3.70 -15.52
CA ALA A 30 -0.84 3.21 -16.85
C ALA A 30 -0.04 1.89 -16.73
N HIS A 31 -0.09 1.06 -17.76
CA HIS A 31 0.77 -0.11 -17.88
C HIS A 31 2.25 0.28 -17.76
N ALA A 32 3.01 -0.49 -17.01
CA ALA A 32 4.43 -0.25 -16.69
C ALA A 32 4.72 1.04 -15.90
N ALA A 33 3.71 1.67 -15.32
CA ALA A 33 3.91 2.83 -14.47
C ALA A 33 4.59 2.44 -13.15
N LEU A 34 5.64 3.18 -12.80
CA LEU A 34 6.25 3.13 -11.47
C LEU A 34 5.35 3.88 -10.49
N TYR A 35 5.19 3.33 -9.31
CA TYR A 35 4.44 3.98 -8.25
C TYR A 35 5.08 3.78 -6.88
N LYS A 36 4.66 4.57 -5.92
CA LYS A 36 5.09 4.48 -4.53
C LYS A 36 3.88 4.47 -3.60
N VAL A 37 4.04 3.90 -2.44
CA VAL A 37 3.02 3.87 -1.39
C VAL A 37 3.50 4.76 -0.25
N ARG A 38 2.79 5.85 0.03
CA ARG A 38 3.09 6.71 1.17
C ARG A 38 2.12 6.42 2.30
N MET A 39 2.69 6.20 3.47
CA MET A 39 1.99 5.93 4.73
C MET A 39 2.31 7.05 5.72
N VAL A 40 1.32 7.56 6.41
CA VAL A 40 1.48 8.67 7.35
C VAL A 40 0.92 8.27 8.71
N ASN A 41 1.70 8.51 9.73
CA ASN A 41 1.30 8.42 11.12
C ASN A 41 1.07 9.84 11.68
N HIS A 42 -0.18 10.23 11.83
CA HIS A 42 -0.57 11.52 12.40
C HIS A 42 -0.64 11.50 13.93
N HIS A 43 -0.41 10.34 14.56
CA HIS A 43 -0.45 10.25 16.01
C HIS A 43 0.71 11.07 16.62
N PRO A 44 0.44 11.99 17.58
CA PRO A 44 1.46 12.93 18.06
C PRO A 44 2.55 12.30 18.91
N ARG A 45 2.33 11.10 19.46
CA ARG A 45 3.22 10.51 20.47
C ARG A 45 3.55 9.03 20.29
N LEU A 46 2.73 8.27 19.56
CA LEU A 46 2.91 6.82 19.44
C LEU A 46 3.42 6.45 18.05
N ARG A 47 4.38 5.54 18.01
CA ARG A 47 4.84 4.90 16.79
C ARG A 47 3.80 3.90 16.29
N CYS A 48 3.90 3.52 15.04
CA CYS A 48 3.18 2.36 14.52
C CYS A 48 4.08 1.52 13.64
N ASP A 49 3.78 0.24 13.55
CA ASP A 49 4.33 -0.67 12.56
C ASP A 49 3.26 -0.87 11.47
N ALA A 50 3.61 -0.56 10.23
CA ALA A 50 2.75 -0.68 9.06
C ALA A 50 3.17 -1.90 8.25
N THR A 51 2.35 -2.95 8.25
CA THR A 51 2.55 -4.13 7.42
C THR A 51 1.86 -3.90 6.09
N VAL A 52 2.62 -3.97 5.00
CA VAL A 52 2.14 -3.75 3.64
C VAL A 52 1.96 -5.08 2.93
N GLN A 53 0.78 -5.28 2.35
CA GLN A 53 0.47 -6.40 1.46
C GLN A 53 0.09 -5.85 0.08
N ILE A 54 0.65 -6.40 -0.97
CA ILE A 54 0.33 -6.07 -2.35
C ILE A 54 -0.11 -7.34 -3.07
N ASP A 55 -1.25 -7.28 -3.75
CA ASP A 55 -1.86 -8.43 -4.42
C ASP A 55 -2.03 -9.66 -3.49
N GLY A 56 -2.28 -9.38 -2.20
CA GLY A 56 -2.42 -10.40 -1.15
C GLY A 56 -1.10 -10.94 -0.59
N ARG A 57 0.06 -10.50 -1.09
CA ARG A 57 1.38 -10.91 -0.60
C ARG A 57 1.96 -9.87 0.35
N GLU A 58 2.48 -10.31 1.48
CA GLU A 58 3.20 -9.43 2.39
C GLU A 58 4.54 -8.99 1.80
N ILE A 59 4.75 -7.66 1.78
CA ILE A 59 5.94 -7.01 1.24
C ILE A 59 6.94 -6.69 2.35
N GLY A 60 6.44 -6.42 3.53
CA GLY A 60 7.23 -6.11 4.72
C GLY A 60 6.49 -5.25 5.72
N THR A 61 7.11 -5.08 6.88
CA THR A 61 6.61 -4.24 7.96
C THR A 61 7.58 -3.08 8.21
N TYR A 62 7.05 -1.87 8.25
CA TYR A 62 7.82 -0.63 8.32
C TYR A 62 7.39 0.20 9.52
N ARG A 63 8.36 0.66 10.32
CA ARG A 63 8.09 1.54 11.46
C ARG A 63 7.93 2.98 11.02
N ILE A 64 6.85 3.61 11.51
CA ILE A 64 6.57 5.02 11.28
C ILE A 64 6.52 5.73 12.62
N ASN A 65 7.43 6.69 12.81
CA ASN A 65 7.50 7.49 14.01
C ASN A 65 6.26 8.40 14.19
N PRO A 66 6.02 8.94 15.39
CA PRO A 66 4.94 9.92 15.60
C PRO A 66 5.08 11.12 14.65
N SER A 67 3.96 11.62 14.17
CA SER A 67 3.88 12.78 13.26
C SER A 67 4.84 12.70 12.06
N SER A 68 5.03 11.48 11.54
CA SER A 68 5.97 11.19 10.45
C SER A 68 5.31 10.41 9.34
N MET A 69 6.00 10.35 8.20
CA MET A 69 5.60 9.57 7.03
C MET A 69 6.71 8.64 6.57
N PHE A 70 6.32 7.58 5.88
CA PHE A 70 7.21 6.65 5.21
C PHE A 70 6.72 6.41 3.77
N THR A 71 7.62 6.50 2.80
CA THR A 71 7.32 6.22 1.39
C THR A 71 8.03 4.96 0.95
N LEU A 72 7.25 3.98 0.53
CA LEU A 72 7.73 2.70 0.03
C LEU A 72 7.76 2.73 -1.49
N GLU A 73 8.91 2.50 -2.10
CA GLU A 73 9.09 2.39 -3.56
C GLU A 73 9.53 1.00 -4.02
N ARG A 74 9.94 0.13 -3.09
CA ARG A 74 10.38 -1.24 -3.35
C ARG A 74 10.07 -2.16 -2.19
N THR A 75 10.16 -3.47 -2.41
CA THR A 75 10.10 -4.45 -1.32
C THR A 75 11.37 -4.43 -0.47
N SER A 76 11.30 -4.93 0.75
CA SER A 76 12.47 -5.05 1.64
C SER A 76 13.50 -6.06 1.11
N GLU A 77 13.05 -7.08 0.40
CA GLU A 77 13.87 -8.20 -0.07
C GLU A 77 14.54 -7.93 -1.42
N VAL A 78 13.85 -7.25 -2.32
CA VAL A 78 14.29 -7.04 -3.70
C VAL A 78 14.48 -5.57 -4.01
N LYS A 79 15.67 -5.19 -4.49
CA LYS A 79 16.03 -3.80 -4.85
C LYS A 79 15.40 -3.35 -6.19
N LYS A 80 14.16 -3.75 -6.48
CA LYS A 80 13.42 -3.35 -7.69
C LYS A 80 12.16 -2.59 -7.30
N ARG A 81 11.86 -1.54 -8.06
CA ARG A 81 10.76 -0.61 -7.79
C ARG A 81 9.40 -1.23 -8.09
N LEU A 82 8.40 -0.81 -7.32
CA LEU A 82 7.00 -1.19 -7.53
C LEU A 82 6.53 -0.67 -8.89
N THR A 83 6.00 -1.58 -9.71
CA THR A 83 5.54 -1.27 -11.07
C THR A 83 4.19 -1.92 -11.31
N PHE A 84 3.25 -1.15 -11.83
CA PHE A 84 1.93 -1.65 -12.18
C PHE A 84 1.94 -2.29 -13.57
N TYR A 85 1.52 -3.54 -13.68
CA TYR A 85 1.38 -4.24 -14.96
C TYR A 85 -0.04 -4.71 -15.20
N LYS A 86 -0.48 -4.65 -16.46
CA LYS A 86 -1.69 -5.33 -16.91
C LYS A 86 -1.49 -6.84 -16.77
N VAL A 87 -2.51 -7.54 -16.27
CA VAL A 87 -2.47 -9.00 -16.11
C VAL A 87 -2.17 -9.72 -17.41
N ASP A 88 -2.85 -9.32 -18.49
CA ASP A 88 -2.73 -9.98 -19.79
C ASP A 88 -1.47 -9.58 -20.57
N SER A 89 -0.65 -8.67 -20.05
CA SER A 89 0.61 -8.27 -20.65
C SER A 89 1.68 -9.34 -20.49
N GLN A 90 2.72 -9.30 -21.32
CA GLN A 90 3.87 -10.18 -21.18
C GLN A 90 4.53 -9.99 -19.80
N GLN A 91 4.73 -8.73 -19.40
CA GLN A 91 5.31 -8.38 -18.10
C GLN A 91 4.43 -8.84 -16.92
N GLY A 92 3.11 -8.78 -17.05
CA GLY A 92 2.18 -9.32 -16.07
C GLY A 92 2.33 -10.83 -15.89
N LYS A 93 2.49 -11.56 -16.97
CA LYS A 93 2.76 -13.02 -16.96
C LYS A 93 4.13 -13.34 -16.36
N GLU A 94 5.16 -12.57 -16.69
CA GLU A 94 6.50 -12.73 -16.12
C GLU A 94 6.53 -12.40 -14.62
N ALA A 95 5.69 -11.47 -14.17
CA ALA A 95 5.49 -11.15 -12.76
C ALA A 95 4.57 -12.15 -12.03
N ALA A 96 4.12 -13.20 -12.72
CA ALA A 96 3.20 -14.21 -12.21
C ALA A 96 1.90 -13.64 -11.62
N LEU A 97 1.36 -12.60 -12.27
CA LEU A 97 0.07 -12.02 -11.89
C LEU A 97 -1.05 -13.00 -12.24
N ASP A 98 -1.84 -13.35 -11.25
CA ASP A 98 -2.97 -14.26 -11.39
C ASP A 98 -4.28 -13.48 -11.45
N LYS A 99 -4.98 -13.54 -12.58
CA LYS A 99 -6.27 -12.87 -12.78
C LYS A 99 -7.37 -13.39 -11.84
N ASP A 100 -7.24 -14.62 -11.37
CA ASP A 100 -8.20 -15.24 -10.46
C ASP A 100 -7.93 -14.91 -8.99
N ASN A 101 -6.82 -14.22 -8.70
CA ASN A 101 -6.51 -13.73 -7.36
C ASN A 101 -7.47 -12.60 -6.96
N PRO A 102 -8.33 -12.78 -5.94
CA PRO A 102 -9.29 -11.76 -5.51
C PRO A 102 -8.61 -10.50 -4.95
N ALA A 103 -7.38 -10.61 -4.48
CA ALA A 103 -6.60 -9.49 -3.96
C ALA A 103 -5.79 -8.74 -5.03
N LEU A 104 -5.86 -9.18 -6.30
CA LEU A 104 -5.11 -8.54 -7.39
C LEU A 104 -5.51 -7.07 -7.54
N GLY A 105 -4.52 -6.19 -7.68
CA GLY A 105 -4.73 -4.74 -7.75
C GLY A 105 -5.02 -4.10 -6.39
N THR A 106 -4.75 -4.79 -5.28
CA THR A 106 -4.94 -4.20 -3.97
C THR A 106 -3.62 -3.93 -3.26
N VAL A 107 -3.54 -2.79 -2.60
CA VAL A 107 -2.51 -2.46 -1.61
C VAL A 107 -3.20 -2.37 -0.26
N LYS A 108 -3.00 -3.37 0.58
CA LYS A 108 -3.53 -3.39 1.95
C LYS A 108 -2.43 -3.02 2.93
N ILE A 109 -2.73 -2.08 3.82
CA ILE A 109 -1.81 -1.62 4.85
C ILE A 109 -2.45 -1.85 6.21
N ILE A 110 -1.76 -2.59 7.05
CA ILE A 110 -2.20 -2.90 8.42
C ILE A 110 -1.33 -2.08 9.37
N PHE A 111 -1.92 -1.07 9.99
CA PHE A 111 -1.26 -0.24 10.99
C PHE A 111 -1.45 -0.84 12.37
N ALA A 112 -0.37 -1.17 13.03
CA ALA A 112 -0.34 -1.67 14.39
C ALA A 112 0.29 -0.61 15.30
N GLN A 113 -0.55 0.05 16.11
CA GLN A 113 -0.11 1.13 17.00
C GLN A 113 0.71 0.59 18.15
N GLU A 114 1.76 1.32 18.53
CA GLU A 114 2.52 1.08 19.76
C GLU A 114 1.60 1.08 20.98
N ARG A 115 1.79 0.09 21.85
CA ARG A 115 1.00 -0.02 23.07
C ARG A 115 1.38 1.10 24.05
N LYS A 116 0.44 1.97 24.34
CA LYS A 116 0.56 2.87 25.48
C LYS A 116 0.40 2.04 26.77
N VAL A 117 1.37 2.08 27.63
CA VAL A 117 1.24 1.48 28.97
C VAL A 117 0.39 2.42 29.82
N VAL A 118 -0.91 2.45 29.61
CA VAL A 118 -1.95 2.88 30.56
C VAL A 118 -3.30 2.34 30.07
N ILE A 119 -4.06 1.84 30.98
CA ILE A 119 -5.31 1.13 30.92
C ILE A 119 -6.45 1.96 30.32
N GLU A 120 -7.18 1.44 29.36
CA GLU A 120 -8.64 1.30 29.23
C GLU A 120 -9.13 1.13 27.78
N GLU A 121 -10.20 0.37 27.63
CA GLU A 121 -10.68 -0.28 26.42
C GLU A 121 -11.69 0.51 25.61
N VAL A 122 -11.84 0.22 24.31
CA VAL A 122 -13.11 0.04 23.56
C VAL A 122 -12.91 -0.42 22.11
N ASP A 123 -13.89 -1.14 21.58
CA ASP A 123 -13.95 -2.01 20.40
C ASP A 123 -13.93 -1.33 19.00
N GLY A 124 -13.65 -2.19 18.02
CA GLY A 124 -13.41 -1.88 16.60
C GLY A 124 -14.61 -1.97 15.65
N CYS A 125 -14.33 -1.81 14.35
CA CYS A 125 -15.22 -2.21 13.26
C CYS A 125 -14.47 -2.41 11.93
N GLU A 126 -14.91 -3.40 11.14
CA GLU A 126 -14.41 -3.76 9.82
C GLU A 126 -15.31 -3.21 8.71
N THR A 127 -14.78 -3.01 7.48
CA THR A 127 -15.55 -3.24 6.24
C THR A 127 -14.74 -3.05 4.95
N GLY A 128 -15.11 -3.79 3.89
CA GLY A 128 -15.18 -3.35 2.52
C GLY A 128 -14.77 -4.35 1.43
N GLY A 129 -15.70 -4.69 0.56
CA GLY A 129 -15.53 -5.55 -0.61
C GLY A 129 -15.30 -4.76 -1.91
N VAL A 130 -14.73 -5.42 -2.92
CA VAL A 130 -14.40 -4.86 -4.25
C VAL A 130 -15.51 -5.17 -5.25
N PRO A 131 -15.97 -4.21 -6.10
CA PRO A 131 -16.96 -4.46 -7.16
C PRO A 131 -16.40 -5.29 -8.31
N GLU A 132 -17.20 -6.22 -8.85
CA GLU A 132 -16.88 -7.02 -10.04
C GLU A 132 -16.95 -6.19 -11.33
N GLY A 133 -16.08 -6.50 -12.31
CA GLY A 133 -16.19 -6.06 -13.70
C GLY A 133 -15.22 -4.98 -14.17
N THR A 134 -14.16 -4.66 -13.43
CA THR A 134 -13.16 -3.67 -13.85
C THR A 134 -11.85 -4.30 -14.36
N PRO A 135 -11.17 -3.69 -15.36
CA PRO A 135 -9.86 -4.14 -15.80
C PRO A 135 -8.88 -4.23 -14.63
N ARG A 136 -8.30 -5.41 -14.42
CA ARG A 136 -7.41 -5.68 -13.30
C ARG A 136 -5.95 -5.62 -13.71
N GLY A 137 -5.14 -5.05 -12.85
CA GLY A 137 -3.70 -5.10 -12.91
C GLY A 137 -3.14 -5.43 -11.53
N GLY A 138 -1.87 -5.73 -11.49
CA GLY A 138 -1.16 -6.05 -10.26
C GLY A 138 0.23 -5.45 -10.25
N THR A 139 0.97 -5.70 -9.19
CA THR A 139 2.28 -5.14 -8.96
C THR A 139 3.38 -6.11 -9.34
N GLY A 140 4.25 -5.68 -10.24
CA GLY A 140 5.54 -6.32 -10.50
C GLY A 140 6.70 -5.45 -10.03
N LEU A 141 7.91 -5.87 -10.32
CA LEU A 141 9.14 -5.18 -9.95
C LEU A 141 9.98 -4.95 -11.20
N SER A 142 10.42 -3.73 -11.44
CA SER A 142 11.18 -3.38 -12.64
C SER A 142 12.55 -2.77 -12.35
N GLN A 143 12.63 -1.47 -12.20
CA GLN A 143 13.87 -0.73 -12.05
C GLN A 143 14.52 -0.93 -10.68
N VAL A 144 15.85 -0.83 -10.63
CA VAL A 144 16.60 -0.87 -9.35
C VAL A 144 16.27 0.39 -8.53
N SER A 145 15.97 0.20 -7.25
CA SER A 145 15.78 1.27 -6.28
C SER A 145 17.04 1.52 -5.47
N THR A 146 17.31 2.77 -5.16
CA THR A 146 18.36 3.18 -4.22
C THR A 146 17.89 3.23 -2.76
N GLN A 147 16.58 3.02 -2.52
CA GLN A 147 16.02 3.01 -1.16
C GLN A 147 16.69 1.95 -0.30
N SER A 148 17.09 2.31 0.92
CA SER A 148 17.69 1.42 1.92
C SER A 148 16.77 1.24 3.12
N PHE A 149 16.90 0.10 3.78
CA PHE A 149 16.17 -0.22 5.02
C PHE A 149 17.16 -0.60 6.12
N ILE A 150 16.82 -0.24 7.33
CA ILE A 150 17.52 -0.69 8.54
C ILE A 150 16.57 -1.56 9.37
N THR A 151 17.11 -2.60 9.97
CA THR A 151 16.36 -3.42 10.93
C THR A 151 16.26 -2.67 12.26
N VAL A 152 15.05 -2.61 12.80
CA VAL A 152 14.79 -1.99 14.11
C VAL A 152 14.19 -3.00 15.07
N PRO A 153 14.46 -2.89 16.40
CA PRO A 153 13.86 -3.75 17.40
C PRO A 153 12.33 -3.66 17.37
N GLY A 154 11.65 -4.78 17.69
CA GLY A 154 10.19 -4.79 17.86
C GLY A 154 9.72 -3.81 18.92
N ILE A 155 8.50 -3.32 18.79
CA ILE A 155 7.80 -2.52 19.81
C ILE A 155 6.58 -3.30 20.32
N PRO A 156 6.16 -3.08 21.57
CA PRO A 156 4.91 -3.65 22.05
C PRO A 156 3.74 -3.08 21.26
N ILE A 157 2.93 -3.94 20.66
CA ILE A 157 1.79 -3.58 19.81
C ILE A 157 0.49 -3.69 20.60
N SER A 158 -0.40 -2.74 20.39
CA SER A 158 -1.78 -2.82 20.89
C SER A 158 -2.64 -3.61 19.90
N LYS A 159 -3.14 -4.78 20.31
CA LYS A 159 -4.08 -5.57 19.47
C LYS A 159 -5.39 -4.83 19.19
N ARG A 160 -5.79 -3.89 20.01
CA ARG A 160 -7.03 -3.11 19.90
C ARG A 160 -6.93 -1.96 18.88
N PHE A 161 -5.72 -1.51 18.60
CA PHE A 161 -5.45 -0.44 17.64
C PHE A 161 -4.70 -0.96 16.42
N THR A 162 -5.12 -2.12 15.94
CA THR A 162 -4.69 -2.65 14.64
C THR A 162 -5.78 -2.30 13.63
N LEU A 163 -5.44 -1.41 12.68
CA LEU A 163 -6.35 -0.85 11.70
C LEU A 163 -5.85 -1.17 10.30
N SER A 164 -6.74 -1.44 9.36
CA SER A 164 -6.34 -1.70 7.97
C SER A 164 -6.95 -0.70 7.00
N LEU A 165 -6.14 -0.32 6.01
CA LEU A 165 -6.56 0.43 4.83
C LEU A 165 -6.34 -0.42 3.58
N VAL A 166 -7.27 -0.33 2.64
CA VAL A 166 -7.14 -0.97 1.33
C VAL A 166 -7.20 0.09 0.24
N LEU A 167 -6.18 0.14 -0.60
CA LEU A 167 -6.10 0.98 -1.78
C LEU A 167 -6.25 0.08 -3.01
N THR A 168 -7.15 0.43 -3.91
CA THR A 168 -7.39 -0.34 -5.14
C THR A 168 -6.68 0.32 -6.31
N LEU A 169 -5.88 -0.45 -7.04
CA LEU A 169 -5.19 -0.02 -8.26
C LEU A 169 -5.94 -0.55 -9.48
N LYS A 170 -6.12 0.30 -10.47
CA LYS A 170 -6.75 -0.04 -11.75
C LYS A 170 -5.90 0.40 -12.91
N GLU A 171 -6.14 -0.23 -14.06
CA GLU A 171 -5.63 0.28 -15.32
C GLU A 171 -6.31 1.61 -15.67
N SER A 172 -5.51 2.60 -16.07
CA SER A 172 -6.03 3.84 -16.66
C SER A 172 -6.64 3.55 -18.03
N THR A 173 -7.90 3.96 -18.20
CA THR A 173 -8.60 3.86 -19.48
C THR A 173 -8.30 5.04 -20.41
N VAL A 174 -7.54 6.03 -19.93
CA VAL A 174 -7.12 7.18 -20.75
C VAL A 174 -5.95 6.75 -21.62
N GLU A 175 -6.17 6.64 -22.92
CA GLU A 175 -5.07 6.49 -23.88
C GLU A 175 -4.16 7.73 -23.78
N PRO A 176 -2.82 7.55 -23.73
CA PRO A 176 -1.92 8.68 -23.77
C PRO A 176 -2.15 9.44 -25.08
N LEU A 177 -2.40 10.73 -24.98
CA LEU A 177 -2.44 11.62 -26.14
C LEU A 177 -1.14 11.44 -26.92
N ARG A 178 -1.30 11.05 -28.19
CA ARG A 178 -0.18 10.90 -29.13
C ARG A 178 0.39 12.26 -29.52
#